data_8719daf2fa5e99cd34794987437e9a79
#
_entry.id   8719daf2fa5e99cd34794987437e9a79
#
_cell.length_a   1.000
_cell.length_b   1.000
_cell.length_c   1.000
_cell.angle_alpha   90.00
_cell.angle_beta   90.00
_cell.angle_gamma   90.00
#
_symmetry.space_group_name_H-M   'P 1'
#
loop_
_entity.id
_entity.type
_entity.pdbx_description
1 polymer ?
#
loop_
_entity_poly.entity_id
_entity_poly.type
_entity_poly.pdbx_seq_one_letter_code
_entity_poly.pdbx_strand_id
1 'polypeptide(L)'
;MSRLPRLLVFAGCVLLWAVRLVAAEYHVAPHGSDDAPGTAAAPFATVQRAQTAAAPGDTVFLRGGTYRLRERDIARTERIFAYVTLLDKSGEPGRPIRYVAWPGETPIFDFSAVKPADRRVHAFRVTGSWLHLEGFEVVGVQVTIRGHTQSICIDVQGSHNVIEQLSLHDGMAIGVWIGDGAHNLVLNCDAYRNHDPVSGDGRGGNVDGFGYHGRKGSVGNVFRGCRAWFNSDDGFDFINSAEAVTAEDCWAFYNGYTPDFTARADGNGFKAGGHAGTPVARLPAPIPRHVVRRSVAVRNKANGFYANHHLGGVDFIHNTAWRNRVNFNLLGRLEDNATRVPGRGHRLFNNLGFAGGEELAQLDAAASTVAGNSFLGDWAATAADFVGLDEADLTRPRGPKGELPVTSLLRLALGSRAIDAGVPLDGPFVGRAPDAGAFEAGTGR
;
A
#
# COMPACT_ATOMS: atom_id res chain seq x y z
N MET A 1 -6.34 18.47 -85.04
CA MET A 1 -6.14 17.16 -84.38
C MET A 1 -5.56 17.43 -82.99
N SER A 2 -6.40 17.60 -82.01
CA SER A 2 -6.05 17.88 -80.63
C SER A 2 -6.21 16.60 -79.81
N ARG A 3 -5.14 16.17 -79.13
CA ARG A 3 -5.14 15.02 -78.20
C ARG A 3 -5.40 15.56 -76.79
N LEU A 4 -6.49 15.11 -76.16
CA LEU A 4 -6.78 15.28 -74.73
C LEU A 4 -5.94 14.32 -73.88
N PRO A 5 -5.40 14.74 -72.74
CA PRO A 5 -4.75 13.81 -71.81
C PRO A 5 -5.80 13.10 -70.93
N ARG A 6 -5.63 11.77 -70.74
CA ARG A 6 -6.38 10.96 -69.82
C ARG A 6 -5.93 11.24 -68.38
N LEU A 7 -6.83 11.71 -67.53
CA LEU A 7 -6.68 11.80 -66.10
C LEU A 7 -6.85 10.38 -65.49
N LEU A 8 -5.79 9.85 -64.88
CA LEU A 8 -5.84 8.67 -64.02
C LEU A 8 -6.25 9.12 -62.59
N VAL A 9 -7.47 8.71 -62.20
CA VAL A 9 -7.96 8.86 -60.83
C VAL A 9 -7.42 7.71 -59.99
N PHE A 10 -6.45 7.96 -59.13
CA PHE A 10 -6.04 7.01 -58.07
C PHE A 10 -7.08 7.04 -56.95
N ALA A 11 -7.89 5.99 -56.82
CA ALA A 11 -8.74 5.74 -55.68
C ALA A 11 -7.86 5.22 -54.53
N GLY A 12 -7.43 6.10 -53.64
CA GLY A 12 -6.75 5.73 -52.39
C GLY A 12 -7.77 5.08 -51.47
N CYS A 13 -7.64 3.77 -51.21
CA CYS A 13 -8.33 3.10 -50.07
C CYS A 13 -7.78 3.65 -48.74
N VAL A 14 -8.52 4.57 -48.13
CA VAL A 14 -8.32 4.94 -46.74
C VAL A 14 -8.93 3.81 -45.89
N LEU A 15 -8.08 2.93 -45.38
CA LEU A 15 -8.46 2.00 -44.29
C LEU A 15 -8.70 2.83 -43.03
N LEU A 16 -9.95 3.22 -42.80
CA LEU A 16 -10.41 3.71 -41.51
C LEU A 16 -10.31 2.58 -40.50
N TRP A 17 -9.30 2.61 -39.63
CA TRP A 17 -9.29 1.81 -38.43
C TRP A 17 -10.49 2.25 -37.60
N ALA A 18 -11.53 1.40 -37.55
CA ALA A 18 -12.67 1.62 -36.68
C ALA A 18 -12.13 1.63 -35.21
N VAL A 19 -12.08 2.81 -34.60
CA VAL A 19 -11.85 2.92 -33.16
C VAL A 19 -12.97 2.15 -32.48
N ARG A 20 -12.63 1.13 -31.70
CA ARG A 20 -13.59 0.35 -30.92
C ARG A 20 -14.25 1.29 -29.91
N LEU A 21 -15.45 1.75 -30.21
CA LEU A 21 -16.23 2.71 -29.41
C LEU A 21 -16.91 2.05 -28.20
N VAL A 22 -16.96 0.72 -28.13
CA VAL A 22 -17.59 -0.02 -27.03
C VAL A 22 -16.53 -0.80 -26.29
N ALA A 23 -16.46 -0.59 -24.97
CA ALA A 23 -15.63 -1.37 -24.08
C ALA A 23 -16.04 -2.85 -24.13
N ALA A 24 -15.06 -3.75 -24.21
CA ALA A 24 -15.32 -5.18 -24.16
C ALA A 24 -15.28 -5.68 -22.71
N GLU A 25 -16.02 -6.76 -22.49
CA GLU A 25 -16.01 -7.53 -21.26
C GLU A 25 -15.39 -8.90 -21.51
N TYR A 26 -14.42 -9.27 -20.71
CA TYR A 26 -13.80 -10.59 -20.69
C TYR A 26 -14.03 -11.23 -19.34
N HIS A 27 -14.07 -12.56 -19.30
CA HIS A 27 -14.20 -13.34 -18.09
C HIS A 27 -13.02 -14.29 -17.94
N VAL A 28 -12.50 -14.39 -16.72
CA VAL A 28 -11.48 -15.36 -16.32
C VAL A 28 -12.08 -16.22 -15.22
N ALA A 29 -11.94 -17.54 -15.31
CA ALA A 29 -12.47 -18.47 -14.30
C ALA A 29 -11.49 -19.62 -14.04
N PRO A 30 -11.47 -20.22 -12.83
CA PRO A 30 -10.56 -21.34 -12.50
C PRO A 30 -10.76 -22.57 -13.40
N HIS A 31 -11.94 -22.72 -13.99
CA HIS A 31 -12.32 -23.80 -14.92
C HIS A 31 -12.32 -23.36 -16.39
N GLY A 32 -11.82 -22.16 -16.69
CA GLY A 32 -11.75 -21.62 -18.04
C GLY A 32 -10.70 -22.27 -18.93
N SER A 33 -10.60 -21.80 -20.17
CA SER A 33 -9.57 -22.22 -21.12
C SER A 33 -9.00 -21.00 -21.84
N ASP A 34 -7.68 -20.91 -21.98
CA ASP A 34 -7.03 -19.80 -22.69
C ASP A 34 -7.25 -19.87 -24.21
N ASP A 35 -7.75 -20.99 -24.75
CA ASP A 35 -8.22 -21.14 -26.12
C ASP A 35 -9.68 -20.67 -26.31
N ALA A 36 -10.41 -20.40 -25.23
CA ALA A 36 -11.77 -19.91 -25.25
C ALA A 36 -11.82 -18.43 -25.70
N PRO A 37 -13.01 -17.92 -26.09
CA PRO A 37 -13.18 -16.51 -26.49
C PRO A 37 -13.15 -15.51 -25.33
N GLY A 38 -13.17 -15.95 -24.08
CA GLY A 38 -13.17 -15.08 -22.89
C GLY A 38 -14.54 -14.49 -22.55
N THR A 39 -15.63 -15.07 -23.03
CA THR A 39 -16.99 -14.66 -22.66
C THR A 39 -17.42 -15.25 -21.32
N ALA A 40 -18.53 -14.78 -20.75
CA ALA A 40 -19.09 -15.34 -19.51
C ALA A 40 -19.39 -16.84 -19.60
N ALA A 41 -19.85 -17.33 -20.77
CA ALA A 41 -20.14 -18.74 -21.01
C ALA A 41 -18.90 -19.60 -21.33
N ALA A 42 -17.82 -18.98 -21.84
CA ALA A 42 -16.57 -19.63 -22.21
C ALA A 42 -15.39 -18.75 -21.78
N PRO A 43 -15.07 -18.68 -20.46
CA PRO A 43 -14.08 -17.79 -19.91
C PRO A 43 -12.65 -18.23 -20.22
N PHE A 44 -11.70 -17.31 -20.16
CA PHE A 44 -10.26 -17.62 -20.11
C PHE A 44 -9.89 -18.35 -18.81
N ALA A 45 -8.80 -19.10 -18.84
CA ALA A 45 -8.24 -19.73 -17.64
C ALA A 45 -7.36 -18.76 -16.84
N THR A 46 -6.67 -17.82 -17.50
CA THR A 46 -5.64 -17.00 -16.87
C THR A 46 -5.84 -15.52 -17.10
N VAL A 47 -5.44 -14.72 -16.11
CA VAL A 47 -5.34 -13.25 -16.23
C VAL A 47 -4.32 -12.86 -17.30
N GLN A 48 -3.24 -13.66 -17.45
CA GLN A 48 -2.23 -13.43 -18.48
C GLN A 48 -2.80 -13.51 -19.90
N ARG A 49 -3.73 -14.42 -20.15
CA ARG A 49 -4.43 -14.51 -21.44
C ARG A 49 -5.40 -13.34 -21.64
N ALA A 50 -6.15 -12.99 -20.58
CA ALA A 50 -7.09 -11.90 -20.63
C ALA A 50 -6.42 -10.55 -20.92
N GLN A 51 -5.27 -10.29 -20.27
CA GLN A 51 -4.46 -9.08 -20.51
C GLN A 51 -4.01 -8.98 -21.98
N THR A 52 -3.72 -10.11 -22.64
CA THR A 52 -3.38 -10.12 -24.08
C THR A 52 -4.57 -9.65 -24.96
N ALA A 53 -5.80 -9.96 -24.57
CA ALA A 53 -7.01 -9.57 -25.31
C ALA A 53 -7.45 -8.14 -25.02
N ALA A 54 -7.31 -7.67 -23.78
CA ALA A 54 -7.82 -6.40 -23.30
C ALA A 54 -7.17 -5.18 -23.99
N ALA A 55 -7.96 -4.12 -24.15
CA ALA A 55 -7.59 -2.82 -24.68
C ALA A 55 -8.09 -1.69 -23.73
N PRO A 56 -7.63 -0.43 -23.89
CA PRO A 56 -8.08 0.66 -23.04
C PRO A 56 -9.60 0.81 -22.97
N GLY A 57 -10.14 0.80 -21.73
CA GLY A 57 -11.56 0.86 -21.41
C GLY A 57 -12.22 -0.50 -21.20
N ASP A 58 -11.56 -1.61 -21.53
CA ASP A 58 -12.10 -2.95 -21.34
C ASP A 58 -12.09 -3.37 -19.86
N THR A 59 -13.01 -4.28 -19.52
CA THR A 59 -13.12 -4.89 -18.19
C THR A 59 -12.89 -6.40 -18.28
N VAL A 60 -11.99 -6.90 -17.44
CA VAL A 60 -11.73 -8.32 -17.21
C VAL A 60 -12.37 -8.70 -15.88
N PHE A 61 -13.44 -9.46 -15.93
CA PHE A 61 -14.12 -9.99 -14.75
C PHE A 61 -13.46 -11.27 -14.27
N LEU A 62 -13.03 -11.26 -13.01
CA LEU A 62 -12.45 -12.41 -12.32
C LEU A 62 -13.57 -13.17 -11.61
N ARG A 63 -13.81 -14.41 -11.99
CA ARG A 63 -14.85 -15.24 -11.38
C ARG A 63 -14.36 -15.87 -10.10
N GLY A 64 -15.25 -16.08 -9.16
CA GLY A 64 -14.95 -16.67 -7.86
C GLY A 64 -14.37 -18.08 -7.93
N GLY A 65 -13.64 -18.43 -6.88
CA GLY A 65 -12.93 -19.69 -6.74
C GLY A 65 -11.42 -19.54 -6.72
N THR A 66 -10.73 -20.68 -6.57
CA THR A 66 -9.27 -20.68 -6.37
C THR A 66 -8.53 -20.94 -7.67
N TYR A 67 -7.75 -19.96 -8.10
CA TYR A 67 -6.77 -20.05 -9.19
C TYR A 67 -5.45 -20.57 -8.63
N ARG A 68 -5.15 -21.86 -8.84
CA ARG A 68 -3.92 -22.49 -8.33
C ARG A 68 -2.78 -22.33 -9.32
N LEU A 69 -1.94 -21.32 -9.08
CA LEU A 69 -0.77 -21.02 -9.92
C LEU A 69 0.36 -22.02 -9.65
N ARG A 70 1.15 -22.30 -10.66
CA ARG A 70 2.29 -23.24 -10.63
C ARG A 70 3.47 -22.61 -11.34
N GLU A 71 4.65 -23.20 -11.27
CA GLU A 71 5.87 -22.70 -11.95
C GLU A 71 5.70 -22.54 -13.48
N ARG A 72 4.90 -23.39 -14.11
CA ARG A 72 4.59 -23.27 -15.55
C ARG A 72 3.81 -22.00 -15.92
N ASP A 73 3.18 -21.38 -14.94
CA ASP A 73 2.39 -20.15 -15.11
C ASP A 73 3.25 -18.88 -14.97
N ILE A 74 4.58 -19.05 -14.75
CA ILE A 74 5.52 -17.94 -14.71
C ILE A 74 5.62 -17.32 -16.10
N ALA A 75 5.12 -16.10 -16.27
CA ALA A 75 5.12 -15.39 -17.53
C ALA A 75 6.53 -14.98 -17.97
N ARG A 76 7.41 -14.63 -17.01
CA ARG A 76 8.77 -14.21 -17.29
C ARG A 76 9.71 -14.45 -16.10
N THR A 77 10.91 -14.93 -16.37
CA THR A 77 12.02 -14.97 -15.42
C THR A 77 13.10 -14.00 -15.84
N GLU A 78 13.56 -13.17 -14.91
CA GLU A 78 14.61 -12.18 -15.15
C GLU A 78 15.57 -12.12 -13.97
N ARG A 79 16.83 -12.53 -14.15
CA ARG A 79 17.83 -12.67 -13.08
C ARG A 79 17.28 -13.54 -11.94
N ILE A 80 17.06 -12.95 -10.75
CA ILE A 80 16.53 -13.64 -9.57
C ILE A 80 15.01 -13.49 -9.45
N PHE A 81 14.33 -12.84 -10.40
CA PHE A 81 12.89 -12.56 -10.34
C PHE A 81 12.11 -13.54 -11.19
N ALA A 82 11.04 -14.09 -10.63
CA ALA A 82 10.01 -14.86 -11.32
C ALA A 82 8.69 -14.07 -11.29
N TYR A 83 8.33 -13.47 -12.41
CA TYR A 83 7.07 -12.74 -12.59
C TYR A 83 5.99 -13.70 -13.08
N VAL A 84 5.00 -13.99 -12.25
CA VAL A 84 3.97 -14.98 -12.58
C VAL A 84 2.91 -14.37 -13.48
N THR A 85 2.28 -13.29 -13.07
CA THR A 85 1.32 -12.54 -13.90
C THR A 85 1.92 -11.18 -14.23
N LEU A 86 2.14 -10.93 -15.52
CA LEU A 86 2.70 -9.68 -16.01
C LEU A 86 1.62 -8.84 -16.67
N LEU A 87 1.29 -7.69 -16.06
CA LEU A 87 0.34 -6.70 -16.58
C LEU A 87 1.14 -5.53 -17.16
N ASP A 88 1.49 -5.62 -18.44
CA ASP A 88 2.35 -4.66 -19.15
C ASP A 88 1.60 -3.80 -20.18
N LYS A 89 0.34 -4.13 -20.50
CA LYS A 89 -0.52 -3.25 -21.27
C LYS A 89 -1.03 -2.09 -20.42
N SER A 90 -1.24 -0.96 -21.06
CA SER A 90 -1.78 0.23 -20.42
C SER A 90 -3.19 0.54 -20.89
N GLY A 91 -4.00 1.07 -19.98
CA GLY A 91 -5.19 1.82 -20.33
C GLY A 91 -4.84 3.24 -20.77
N GLU A 92 -5.83 4.14 -20.70
CA GLU A 92 -5.72 5.55 -21.06
C GLU A 92 -6.42 6.43 -20.02
N PRO A 93 -6.13 7.72 -19.94
CA PRO A 93 -6.89 8.63 -19.08
C PRO A 93 -8.40 8.52 -19.32
N GLY A 94 -9.16 8.23 -18.26
CA GLY A 94 -10.61 8.01 -18.32
C GLY A 94 -11.05 6.67 -18.94
N ARG A 95 -10.11 5.85 -19.43
CA ARG A 95 -10.36 4.53 -20.04
C ARG A 95 -9.36 3.49 -19.51
N PRO A 96 -9.32 3.21 -18.18
CA PRO A 96 -8.44 2.20 -17.63
C PRO A 96 -8.81 0.80 -18.14
N ILE A 97 -7.84 -0.11 -18.15
CA ILE A 97 -8.13 -1.54 -18.22
C ILE A 97 -8.42 -2.02 -16.81
N ARG A 98 -9.57 -2.65 -16.59
CA ARG A 98 -10.03 -3.09 -15.29
C ARG A 98 -9.92 -4.60 -15.13
N TYR A 99 -9.37 -5.06 -14.01
CA TYR A 99 -9.33 -6.46 -13.58
C TYR A 99 -10.08 -6.53 -12.25
N VAL A 100 -11.35 -6.90 -12.29
CA VAL A 100 -12.24 -6.75 -11.14
C VAL A 100 -12.95 -8.07 -10.81
N ALA A 101 -13.13 -8.35 -9.53
CA ALA A 101 -13.95 -9.47 -9.11
C ALA A 101 -15.38 -9.35 -9.66
N TRP A 102 -15.97 -10.48 -10.07
CA TRP A 102 -17.38 -10.50 -10.42
C TRP A 102 -18.22 -10.18 -9.16
N PRO A 103 -19.25 -9.34 -9.27
CA PRO A 103 -20.04 -8.91 -8.10
C PRO A 103 -20.53 -10.08 -7.25
N GLY A 104 -20.20 -10.05 -5.96
CA GLY A 104 -20.57 -11.09 -4.99
C GLY A 104 -19.72 -12.36 -5.04
N GLU A 105 -18.67 -12.41 -5.85
CA GLU A 105 -17.72 -13.53 -5.92
C GLU A 105 -16.34 -13.14 -5.36
N THR A 106 -15.61 -14.14 -4.85
CA THR A 106 -14.25 -13.96 -4.31
C THR A 106 -13.26 -14.78 -5.13
N PRO A 107 -12.51 -14.16 -6.05
CA PRO A 107 -11.37 -14.79 -6.73
C PRO A 107 -10.19 -14.89 -5.77
N ILE A 108 -9.59 -16.09 -5.65
CA ILE A 108 -8.41 -16.35 -4.80
C ILE A 108 -7.27 -16.85 -5.68
N PHE A 109 -6.20 -16.07 -5.79
CA PHE A 109 -4.99 -16.46 -6.52
C PHE A 109 -3.99 -17.09 -5.54
N ASP A 110 -3.84 -18.41 -5.61
CA ASP A 110 -2.98 -19.21 -4.73
C ASP A 110 -1.63 -19.50 -5.40
N PHE A 111 -0.57 -18.90 -4.86
CA PHE A 111 0.80 -19.05 -5.33
C PHE A 111 1.64 -20.04 -4.52
N SER A 112 1.04 -20.80 -3.60
CA SER A 112 1.75 -21.72 -2.70
C SER A 112 2.56 -22.81 -3.43
N ALA A 113 2.17 -23.14 -4.66
CA ALA A 113 2.87 -24.10 -5.52
C ALA A 113 3.88 -23.46 -6.50
N VAL A 114 4.09 -22.13 -6.46
CA VAL A 114 5.08 -21.43 -7.28
C VAL A 114 6.39 -21.32 -6.50
N LYS A 115 7.28 -22.29 -6.67
CA LYS A 115 8.53 -22.44 -5.91
C LYS A 115 9.77 -22.60 -6.82
N PRO A 116 9.99 -21.70 -7.80
CA PRO A 116 11.16 -21.82 -8.66
C PRO A 116 12.45 -21.64 -7.85
N ALA A 117 13.43 -22.50 -8.05
CA ALA A 117 14.67 -22.51 -7.28
C ALA A 117 15.40 -21.15 -7.35
N ASP A 118 15.87 -20.67 -6.20
CA ASP A 118 16.68 -19.46 -6.04
C ASP A 118 16.03 -18.21 -6.68
N ARG A 119 14.73 -17.96 -6.42
CA ARG A 119 14.00 -16.83 -7.01
C ARG A 119 13.23 -16.02 -5.96
N ARG A 120 13.04 -14.75 -6.31
CA ARG A 120 11.98 -13.88 -5.77
C ARG A 120 10.74 -14.05 -6.64
N VAL A 121 9.62 -14.40 -6.04
CA VAL A 121 8.35 -14.56 -6.75
C VAL A 121 7.56 -13.26 -6.65
N HIS A 122 7.20 -12.67 -7.80
CA HIS A 122 6.25 -11.57 -7.89
C HIS A 122 4.95 -12.12 -8.47
N ALA A 123 3.89 -12.11 -7.67
CA ALA A 123 2.62 -12.69 -8.08
C ALA A 123 1.99 -11.91 -9.24
N PHE A 124 1.82 -10.60 -9.05
CA PHE A 124 1.40 -9.66 -10.09
C PHE A 124 2.44 -8.56 -10.25
N ARG A 125 3.04 -8.46 -11.45
CA ARG A 125 3.89 -7.34 -11.82
C ARG A 125 3.14 -6.39 -12.74
N VAL A 126 2.92 -5.18 -12.28
CA VAL A 126 2.12 -4.13 -12.94
C VAL A 126 3.05 -3.07 -13.51
N THR A 127 3.48 -3.26 -14.76
CA THR A 127 4.31 -2.28 -15.48
C THR A 127 3.48 -1.37 -16.40
N GLY A 128 2.25 -1.77 -16.70
CA GLY A 128 1.27 -0.94 -17.39
C GLY A 128 0.79 0.22 -16.53
N SER A 129 0.27 1.24 -17.19
CA SER A 129 -0.35 2.41 -16.56
C SER A 129 -1.85 2.44 -16.81
N TRP A 130 -2.59 3.15 -15.97
CA TRP A 130 -4.04 3.24 -16.09
C TRP A 130 -4.71 1.86 -15.99
N LEU A 131 -4.28 1.06 -15.01
CA LEU A 131 -4.89 -0.21 -14.67
C LEU A 131 -5.67 -0.08 -13.36
N HIS A 132 -6.77 -0.81 -13.24
CA HIS A 132 -7.55 -0.92 -12.01
C HIS A 132 -7.70 -2.39 -11.63
N LEU A 133 -7.11 -2.77 -10.51
CA LEU A 133 -7.17 -4.11 -9.91
C LEU A 133 -8.08 -4.04 -8.69
N GLU A 134 -9.16 -4.86 -8.63
CA GLU A 134 -10.18 -4.71 -7.59
C GLU A 134 -10.76 -6.06 -7.12
N GLY A 135 -10.80 -6.25 -5.79
CA GLY A 135 -11.72 -7.18 -5.13
C GLY A 135 -11.30 -8.64 -5.12
N PHE A 136 -10.01 -8.98 -5.19
CA PHE A 136 -9.52 -10.36 -5.15
C PHE A 136 -8.45 -10.60 -4.08
N GLU A 137 -8.18 -11.88 -3.82
CA GLU A 137 -7.17 -12.29 -2.84
C GLU A 137 -5.91 -12.83 -3.55
N VAL A 138 -4.74 -12.57 -2.95
CA VAL A 138 -3.45 -13.16 -3.32
C VAL A 138 -2.88 -13.85 -2.09
N VAL A 139 -2.67 -15.15 -2.18
CA VAL A 139 -2.24 -15.98 -1.05
C VAL A 139 -1.02 -16.82 -1.37
N GLY A 140 -0.25 -17.15 -0.35
CA GLY A 140 0.77 -18.18 -0.42
C GLY A 140 2.00 -17.84 -1.28
N VAL A 141 2.29 -16.58 -1.58
CA VAL A 141 3.46 -16.19 -2.37
C VAL A 141 4.74 -16.63 -1.66
N GLN A 142 5.65 -17.29 -2.38
CA GLN A 142 6.80 -17.97 -1.81
C GLN A 142 8.11 -17.19 -2.01
N VAL A 143 9.09 -17.43 -1.13
CA VAL A 143 10.50 -17.08 -1.27
C VAL A 143 11.30 -18.37 -1.33
N THR A 144 12.18 -18.53 -2.31
CA THR A 144 13.01 -19.73 -2.46
C THR A 144 14.52 -19.43 -2.45
N ILE A 145 14.89 -18.16 -2.52
CA ILE A 145 16.29 -17.69 -2.43
C ILE A 145 16.67 -17.46 -0.97
N ARG A 146 17.84 -17.96 -0.54
CA ARG A 146 18.29 -17.86 0.85
C ARG A 146 18.92 -16.52 1.20
N GLY A 147 19.43 -15.77 0.23
CA GLY A 147 19.96 -14.42 0.45
C GLY A 147 18.86 -13.49 0.99
N HIS A 148 19.25 -12.42 1.68
CA HIS A 148 18.32 -11.40 2.15
C HIS A 148 17.55 -10.79 0.97
N THR A 149 16.22 -11.02 0.90
CA THR A 149 15.42 -10.66 -0.26
C THR A 149 13.93 -10.63 0.03
N GLN A 150 13.15 -10.12 -0.93
CA GLN A 150 11.69 -10.07 -0.86
C GLN A 150 11.05 -10.71 -2.09
N SER A 151 9.92 -11.39 -1.87
CA SER A 151 8.90 -11.61 -2.89
C SER A 151 7.77 -10.57 -2.72
N ILE A 152 6.90 -10.42 -3.71
CA ILE A 152 5.91 -9.34 -3.72
C ILE A 152 4.57 -9.88 -4.26
N CYS A 153 3.46 -9.57 -3.58
CA CYS A 153 2.14 -9.92 -4.10
C CYS A 153 1.75 -9.01 -5.27
N ILE A 154 1.79 -7.68 -5.08
CA ILE A 154 1.49 -6.69 -6.14
C ILE A 154 2.67 -5.73 -6.29
N ASP A 155 3.44 -5.89 -7.35
CA ASP A 155 4.62 -5.07 -7.68
C ASP A 155 4.24 -4.00 -8.72
N VAL A 156 4.10 -2.76 -8.28
CA VAL A 156 3.67 -1.62 -9.12
C VAL A 156 4.89 -0.83 -9.60
N GLN A 157 4.96 -0.69 -10.93
CA GLN A 157 6.04 0.02 -11.63
C GLN A 157 5.48 1.02 -12.66
N GLY A 158 4.21 0.91 -13.04
CA GLY A 158 3.51 1.84 -13.92
C GLY A 158 2.85 2.99 -13.15
N SER A 159 2.21 3.90 -13.87
CA SER A 159 1.60 5.11 -13.31
C SER A 159 0.08 5.10 -13.41
N HIS A 160 -0.57 5.90 -12.56
CA HIS A 160 -2.02 6.09 -12.58
C HIS A 160 -2.82 4.79 -12.39
N ASN A 161 -2.27 3.82 -11.65
CA ASN A 161 -2.93 2.58 -11.34
C ASN A 161 -3.74 2.71 -10.05
N VAL A 162 -4.86 2.00 -9.99
CA VAL A 162 -5.69 1.84 -8.79
C VAL A 162 -5.63 0.37 -8.37
N ILE A 163 -5.19 0.15 -7.13
CA ILE A 163 -5.13 -1.17 -6.49
C ILE A 163 -6.14 -1.11 -5.34
N GLU A 164 -7.30 -1.75 -5.50
CA GLU A 164 -8.45 -1.52 -4.63
C GLU A 164 -9.00 -2.81 -4.05
N GLN A 165 -9.30 -2.80 -2.75
CA GLN A 165 -10.01 -3.89 -2.06
C GLN A 165 -9.35 -5.27 -2.24
N LEU A 166 -8.03 -5.33 -2.27
CA LEU A 166 -7.29 -6.58 -2.31
C LEU A 166 -6.99 -7.10 -0.91
N SER A 167 -6.99 -8.44 -0.75
CA SER A 167 -6.49 -9.15 0.45
C SER A 167 -5.22 -9.93 0.09
N LEU A 168 -4.09 -9.60 0.74
CA LEU A 168 -2.75 -10.07 0.39
C LEU A 168 -2.16 -10.76 1.63
N HIS A 169 -2.19 -12.10 1.69
CA HIS A 169 -1.96 -12.74 2.97
C HIS A 169 -1.42 -14.18 2.91
N ASP A 170 -1.04 -14.68 4.11
CA ASP A 170 -0.59 -16.05 4.34
C ASP A 170 0.53 -16.48 3.40
N GLY A 171 1.46 -15.54 3.09
CA GLY A 171 2.60 -15.75 2.21
C GLY A 171 3.92 -15.35 2.84
N MET A 172 4.96 -15.32 2.02
CA MET A 172 6.32 -14.90 2.39
C MET A 172 6.71 -13.58 1.69
N ALA A 173 5.72 -12.75 1.36
CA ALA A 173 5.90 -11.63 0.44
C ALA A 173 5.40 -10.31 1.03
N ILE A 174 5.97 -9.19 0.56
CA ILE A 174 5.37 -7.87 0.74
C ILE A 174 4.00 -7.85 0.04
N GLY A 175 3.00 -7.26 0.71
CA GLY A 175 1.66 -7.16 0.12
C GLY A 175 1.66 -6.30 -1.15
N VAL A 176 1.80 -4.98 -1.04
CA VAL A 176 1.94 -4.08 -2.19
C VAL A 176 3.28 -3.38 -2.12
N TRP A 177 3.98 -3.34 -3.24
CA TRP A 177 5.21 -2.59 -3.41
C TRP A 177 5.07 -1.61 -4.57
N ILE A 178 5.31 -0.32 -4.32
CA ILE A 178 5.43 0.69 -5.38
C ILE A 178 6.91 1.06 -5.50
N GLY A 179 7.58 0.55 -6.54
CA GLY A 179 9.00 0.80 -6.80
C GLY A 179 9.25 1.89 -7.84
N ASP A 180 8.25 2.16 -8.68
CA ASP A 180 8.30 3.20 -9.72
C ASP A 180 6.87 3.64 -10.09
N GLY A 181 6.77 4.64 -10.98
CA GLY A 181 5.50 5.17 -11.44
C GLY A 181 4.87 6.20 -10.50
N ALA A 182 4.09 7.09 -11.08
CA ALA A 182 3.46 8.23 -10.41
C ALA A 182 1.95 8.07 -10.31
N HIS A 183 1.35 8.75 -9.33
CA HIS A 183 -0.11 8.87 -9.18
C HIS A 183 -0.84 7.54 -9.03
N ASN A 184 -0.20 6.55 -8.40
CA ASN A 184 -0.87 5.29 -8.05
C ASN A 184 -1.65 5.45 -6.74
N LEU A 185 -2.82 4.83 -6.67
CA LEU A 185 -3.66 4.78 -5.48
C LEU A 185 -3.81 3.32 -5.03
N VAL A 186 -3.35 3.04 -3.80
CA VAL A 186 -3.68 1.77 -3.10
C VAL A 186 -4.80 2.08 -2.13
N LEU A 187 -5.98 1.54 -2.38
CA LEU A 187 -7.22 1.91 -1.72
C LEU A 187 -7.86 0.70 -1.04
N ASN A 188 -8.13 0.82 0.26
CA ASN A 188 -8.91 -0.16 1.01
C ASN A 188 -8.37 -1.59 0.93
N CYS A 189 -7.05 -1.78 0.84
CA CYS A 189 -6.42 -3.09 0.79
C CYS A 189 -6.03 -3.60 2.18
N ASP A 190 -5.99 -4.92 2.34
CA ASP A 190 -5.51 -5.61 3.53
C ASP A 190 -4.25 -6.42 3.20
N ALA A 191 -3.19 -6.27 4.02
CA ALA A 191 -1.97 -7.07 3.93
C ALA A 191 -1.66 -7.68 5.29
N TYR A 192 -1.71 -9.02 5.42
CA TYR A 192 -1.63 -9.63 6.74
C TYR A 192 -1.09 -11.06 6.77
N ARG A 193 -0.51 -11.43 7.90
CA ARG A 193 0.05 -12.76 8.17
C ARG A 193 1.09 -13.20 7.13
N ASN A 194 1.91 -12.25 6.67
CA ASN A 194 3.00 -12.53 5.76
C ASN A 194 4.31 -12.68 6.53
N HIS A 195 5.03 -13.77 6.29
CA HIS A 195 6.29 -14.09 6.98
C HIS A 195 7.20 -14.95 6.11
N ASP A 196 8.44 -14.51 5.93
CA ASP A 196 9.49 -15.26 5.22
C ASP A 196 10.43 -15.96 6.23
N PRO A 197 10.28 -17.27 6.45
CA PRO A 197 11.19 -18.06 7.30
C PRO A 197 12.41 -18.59 6.52
N VAL A 198 12.58 -18.28 5.24
CA VAL A 198 13.56 -18.91 4.34
C VAL A 198 14.79 -18.04 4.15
N SER A 199 14.61 -16.74 3.88
CA SER A 199 15.71 -15.84 3.58
C SER A 199 16.34 -15.21 4.82
N GLY A 200 17.58 -14.75 4.68
CA GLY A 200 18.32 -14.07 5.74
C GLY A 200 18.45 -14.95 7.02
N ASP A 201 18.03 -14.40 8.14
CA ASP A 201 18.03 -15.08 9.46
C ASP A 201 16.70 -15.81 9.76
N GLY A 202 15.78 -15.87 8.82
CA GLY A 202 14.47 -16.51 8.95
C GLY A 202 13.48 -15.74 9.83
N ARG A 203 13.81 -14.52 10.23
CA ARG A 203 12.91 -13.67 11.04
C ARG A 203 11.88 -12.94 10.20
N GLY A 204 12.04 -12.93 8.86
CA GLY A 204 11.15 -12.29 7.91
C GLY A 204 11.33 -10.78 7.84
N GLY A 205 12.57 -10.29 8.00
CA GLY A 205 12.90 -8.90 7.71
C GLY A 205 12.64 -8.58 6.25
N ASN A 206 12.09 -7.42 5.96
CA ASN A 206 11.55 -6.93 4.68
C ASN A 206 10.28 -7.66 4.19
N VAL A 207 9.47 -8.21 5.06
CA VAL A 207 8.12 -8.66 4.70
C VAL A 207 7.12 -7.71 5.34
N ASP A 208 6.91 -6.60 4.63
CA ASP A 208 6.02 -5.51 5.03
C ASP A 208 4.60 -5.72 4.51
N GLY A 209 3.64 -5.03 5.10
CA GLY A 209 2.31 -4.96 4.50
C GLY A 209 2.33 -4.15 3.20
N PHE A 210 2.89 -2.95 3.26
CA PHE A 210 2.91 -1.99 2.15
C PHE A 210 4.28 -1.30 2.07
N GLY A 211 4.94 -1.36 0.93
CA GLY A 211 6.23 -0.75 0.67
C GLY A 211 6.15 0.35 -0.39
N TYR A 212 6.86 1.46 -0.14
CA TYR A 212 7.09 2.51 -1.13
C TYR A 212 8.56 2.86 -1.20
N HIS A 213 9.16 2.59 -2.36
CA HIS A 213 10.56 2.91 -2.65
C HIS A 213 10.65 3.68 -3.98
N GLY A 214 9.80 4.69 -4.12
CA GLY A 214 9.63 5.47 -5.35
C GLY A 214 10.91 6.10 -5.85
N ARG A 215 11.24 5.88 -7.12
CA ARG A 215 12.35 6.53 -7.82
C ARG A 215 12.02 7.99 -8.12
N LYS A 216 13.00 8.75 -8.57
CA LYS A 216 12.77 10.13 -9.02
C LYS A 216 11.70 10.18 -10.11
N GLY A 217 10.69 11.03 -9.90
CA GLY A 217 9.50 11.15 -10.75
C GLY A 217 8.29 10.32 -10.30
N SER A 218 8.44 9.44 -9.30
CA SER A 218 7.33 8.64 -8.75
C SER A 218 6.45 9.47 -7.79
N VAL A 219 5.97 10.61 -8.24
CA VAL A 219 5.21 11.57 -7.43
C VAL A 219 3.74 11.17 -7.25
N GLY A 220 3.09 11.66 -6.21
CA GLY A 220 1.64 11.59 -6.03
C GLY A 220 1.07 10.21 -5.72
N ASN A 221 1.89 9.27 -5.24
CA ASN A 221 1.45 7.96 -4.80
C ASN A 221 0.79 8.04 -3.42
N VAL A 222 -0.32 7.30 -3.22
CA VAL A 222 -1.14 7.34 -2.01
C VAL A 222 -1.54 5.94 -1.58
N PHE A 223 -1.39 5.65 -0.29
CA PHE A 223 -2.06 4.54 0.40
C PHE A 223 -3.22 5.13 1.22
N ARG A 224 -4.44 4.66 0.99
CA ARG A 224 -5.65 5.15 1.67
C ARG A 224 -6.53 4.00 2.14
N GLY A 225 -6.98 4.07 3.39
CA GLY A 225 -7.90 3.09 3.96
C GLY A 225 -7.33 1.68 4.07
N CYS A 226 -6.01 1.51 3.98
CA CYS A 226 -5.35 0.21 4.02
C CYS A 226 -5.11 -0.28 5.45
N ARG A 227 -5.09 -1.62 5.63
CA ARG A 227 -4.75 -2.24 6.91
C ARG A 227 -3.57 -3.20 6.75
N ALA A 228 -2.61 -3.14 7.69
CA ALA A 228 -1.47 -4.04 7.76
C ALA A 228 -1.36 -4.68 9.14
N TRP A 229 -1.39 -6.03 9.24
CA TRP A 229 -1.27 -6.68 10.54
C TRP A 229 -0.65 -8.07 10.48
N PHE A 230 0.09 -8.42 11.54
CA PHE A 230 0.84 -9.66 11.64
C PHE A 230 1.78 -9.91 10.45
N ASN A 231 2.30 -8.84 9.83
CA ASN A 231 3.42 -8.99 8.92
C ASN A 231 4.71 -9.08 9.75
N SER A 232 5.66 -9.88 9.31
CA SER A 232 6.84 -10.16 10.14
C SER A 232 7.78 -8.98 10.27
N ASP A 233 7.73 -8.01 9.38
CA ASP A 233 8.46 -6.75 9.48
C ASP A 233 7.49 -5.58 9.72
N ASP A 234 7.46 -4.58 8.89
CA ASP A 234 6.71 -3.35 9.14
C ASP A 234 5.29 -3.39 8.52
N GLY A 235 4.38 -2.57 9.04
CA GLY A 235 3.07 -2.39 8.41
C GLY A 235 3.20 -1.60 7.11
N PHE A 236 3.87 -0.46 7.17
CA PHE A 236 4.19 0.43 6.06
C PHE A 236 5.67 0.81 6.10
N ASP A 237 6.41 0.62 5.00
CA ASP A 237 7.82 0.99 4.88
C ASP A 237 8.07 1.91 3.68
N PHE A 238 8.57 3.13 3.95
CA PHE A 238 8.85 4.17 2.93
C PHE A 238 10.35 4.49 2.82
N ILE A 239 11.19 3.54 3.21
CA ILE A 239 12.66 3.70 3.18
C ILE A 239 13.19 3.87 1.74
N ASN A 240 14.32 4.58 1.58
CA ASN A 240 15.05 4.73 0.32
C ASN A 240 14.27 5.36 -0.83
N SER A 241 13.24 6.14 -0.54
CA SER A 241 12.43 6.81 -1.55
C SER A 241 13.07 8.10 -2.03
N ALA A 242 12.96 8.38 -3.33
CA ALA A 242 13.39 9.63 -3.94
C ALA A 242 12.26 10.67 -4.08
N GLU A 243 11.00 10.26 -3.88
CA GLU A 243 9.81 11.11 -3.95
C GLU A 243 8.92 10.87 -2.74
N ALA A 244 8.07 11.84 -2.41
CA ALA A 244 7.17 11.77 -1.28
C ALA A 244 6.00 10.82 -1.54
N VAL A 245 5.52 10.15 -0.47
CA VAL A 245 4.30 9.35 -0.45
C VAL A 245 3.40 9.80 0.70
N THR A 246 2.10 9.61 0.52
CA THR A 246 1.10 9.83 1.56
C THR A 246 0.46 8.51 1.97
N ALA A 247 0.42 8.24 3.29
CA ALA A 247 -0.48 7.25 3.88
C ALA A 247 -1.56 7.99 4.68
N GLU A 248 -2.82 7.71 4.37
CA GLU A 248 -3.94 8.37 5.04
C GLU A 248 -5.08 7.40 5.34
N ASP A 249 -5.72 7.61 6.48
CA ASP A 249 -6.82 6.77 6.93
C ASP A 249 -6.42 5.27 7.00
N CYS A 250 -5.16 4.95 7.33
CA CYS A 250 -4.61 3.60 7.34
C CYS A 250 -4.46 3.06 8.76
N TRP A 251 -4.57 1.73 8.94
CA TRP A 251 -4.36 1.06 10.22
C TRP A 251 -3.18 0.09 10.13
N ALA A 252 -2.27 0.16 11.10
CA ALA A 252 -1.13 -0.76 11.25
C ALA A 252 -1.11 -1.34 12.66
N PHE A 253 -1.28 -2.65 12.81
CA PHE A 253 -1.37 -3.26 14.12
C PHE A 253 -0.74 -4.65 14.17
N TYR A 254 -0.14 -5.02 15.31
CA TYR A 254 0.50 -6.31 15.55
C TYR A 254 1.64 -6.66 14.58
N ASN A 255 2.19 -5.71 13.81
CA ASN A 255 3.32 -6.00 12.93
C ASN A 255 4.58 -6.30 13.76
N GLY A 256 5.47 -7.13 13.22
CA GLY A 256 6.61 -7.69 13.92
C GLY A 256 6.26 -8.89 14.81
N TYR A 257 5.03 -9.41 14.72
CA TYR A 257 4.56 -10.60 15.40
C TYR A 257 3.89 -11.58 14.44
N THR A 258 3.93 -12.84 14.79
CA THR A 258 3.02 -13.85 14.25
C THR A 258 1.67 -13.82 15.01
N PRO A 259 0.61 -14.50 14.51
CA PRO A 259 -0.71 -14.48 15.19
C PRO A 259 -0.73 -14.97 16.64
N ASP A 260 0.26 -15.76 17.05
CA ASP A 260 0.49 -16.18 18.44
C ASP A 260 1.34 -15.18 19.25
N PHE A 261 1.58 -13.99 18.72
CA PHE A 261 2.44 -12.94 19.27
C PHE A 261 3.91 -13.33 19.47
N THR A 262 4.41 -14.32 18.74
CA THR A 262 5.85 -14.58 18.68
C THR A 262 6.55 -13.46 17.91
N ALA A 263 7.56 -12.83 18.54
CA ALA A 263 8.30 -11.72 17.97
C ALA A 263 9.12 -12.12 16.73
N ARG A 264 9.10 -11.25 15.70
CA ARG A 264 9.81 -11.43 14.44
C ARG A 264 10.77 -10.26 14.19
N ALA A 265 10.83 -9.73 12.97
CA ALA A 265 11.76 -8.69 12.55
C ALA A 265 11.48 -7.30 13.21
N ASP A 266 11.55 -6.19 12.50
CA ASP A 266 11.50 -4.85 13.10
C ASP A 266 10.15 -4.54 13.77
N GLY A 267 9.06 -4.61 13.04
CA GLY A 267 7.71 -4.50 13.56
C GLY A 267 7.27 -3.08 13.91
N ASN A 268 7.48 -2.14 12.99
CA ASN A 268 6.90 -0.81 13.09
C ASN A 268 5.51 -0.78 12.45
N GLY A 269 4.64 0.13 12.92
CA GLY A 269 3.39 0.40 12.24
C GLY A 269 3.63 1.16 10.94
N PHE A 270 4.16 2.37 11.06
CA PHE A 270 4.52 3.24 9.93
C PHE A 270 5.99 3.65 10.03
N LYS A 271 6.84 3.09 9.18
CA LYS A 271 8.25 3.47 9.02
C LYS A 271 8.37 4.46 7.89
N ALA A 272 8.30 5.75 8.23
CA ALA A 272 8.07 6.84 7.31
C ALA A 272 9.38 7.48 6.81
N GLY A 273 10.24 6.70 6.17
CA GLY A 273 11.44 7.22 5.51
C GLY A 273 12.75 6.57 5.94
N GLY A 274 13.82 7.34 5.84
CA GLY A 274 15.19 6.85 6.03
C GLY A 274 15.86 6.42 4.73
N HIS A 275 17.18 6.43 4.74
CA HIS A 275 17.97 6.06 3.56
C HIS A 275 19.05 5.01 3.91
N ALA A 276 18.82 4.22 4.95
CA ALA A 276 19.74 3.21 5.46
C ALA A 276 21.18 3.77 5.61
N GLY A 277 22.18 3.09 5.03
CA GLY A 277 23.57 3.55 4.99
C GLY A 277 23.95 4.22 3.66
N THR A 278 22.97 4.77 2.93
CA THR A 278 23.23 5.42 1.62
C THR A 278 24.17 6.63 1.82
N PRO A 279 25.32 6.70 1.10
CA PRO A 279 26.20 7.86 1.16
C PRO A 279 25.45 9.15 0.80
N VAL A 280 25.75 10.24 1.52
CA VAL A 280 25.08 11.54 1.38
C VAL A 280 25.03 12.05 -0.07
N ALA A 281 26.12 11.88 -0.81
CA ALA A 281 26.20 12.27 -2.23
C ALA A 281 25.22 11.52 -3.16
N ARG A 282 24.57 10.47 -2.66
CA ARG A 282 23.56 9.67 -3.40
C ARG A 282 22.16 9.85 -2.88
N LEU A 283 21.98 10.68 -1.86
CA LEU A 283 20.64 11.00 -1.35
C LEU A 283 19.89 11.84 -2.39
N PRO A 284 18.56 11.73 -2.44
CA PRO A 284 17.75 12.60 -3.28
C PRO A 284 17.90 14.07 -2.84
N ALA A 285 17.84 15.00 -3.81
CA ALA A 285 17.88 16.43 -3.55
C ALA A 285 16.72 17.12 -4.30
N PRO A 286 15.73 17.70 -3.56
CA PRO A 286 15.60 17.67 -2.11
C PRO A 286 15.27 16.27 -1.59
N ILE A 287 15.58 16.00 -0.32
CA ILE A 287 15.11 14.77 0.37
C ILE A 287 13.59 14.88 0.53
N PRO A 288 12.80 13.87 0.11
CA PRO A 288 11.34 13.95 0.12
C PRO A 288 10.79 14.02 1.55
N ARG A 289 9.62 14.57 1.74
CA ARG A 289 8.90 14.62 3.00
C ARG A 289 7.66 13.74 2.91
N HIS A 290 7.68 12.60 3.57
CA HIS A 290 6.53 11.68 3.62
C HIS A 290 5.46 12.20 4.58
N VAL A 291 4.21 11.86 4.29
CA VAL A 291 3.05 12.26 5.09
C VAL A 291 2.31 11.01 5.57
N VAL A 292 2.08 10.92 6.88
CA VAL A 292 1.15 9.94 7.46
C VAL A 292 0.11 10.72 8.24
N ARG A 293 -1.16 10.55 7.87
CA ARG A 293 -2.25 11.31 8.49
C ARG A 293 -3.51 10.50 8.71
N ARG A 294 -4.26 10.87 9.75
CA ARG A 294 -5.51 10.22 10.17
C ARG A 294 -5.39 8.69 10.24
N SER A 295 -4.24 8.23 10.68
CA SER A 295 -3.89 6.82 10.69
C SER A 295 -3.77 6.30 12.11
N VAL A 296 -3.94 4.99 12.28
CA VAL A 296 -3.96 4.31 13.58
C VAL A 296 -2.86 3.27 13.65
N ALA A 297 -2.05 3.32 14.72
CA ALA A 297 -1.02 2.33 14.99
C ALA A 297 -1.26 1.66 16.36
N VAL A 298 -1.51 0.34 16.38
CA VAL A 298 -1.87 -0.38 17.60
C VAL A 298 -0.96 -1.57 17.83
N ARG A 299 -0.31 -1.61 19.01
CA ARG A 299 0.39 -2.79 19.54
C ARG A 299 1.36 -3.42 18.51
N ASN A 300 2.03 -2.59 17.70
CA ASN A 300 3.14 -3.05 16.89
C ASN A 300 4.36 -3.33 17.78
N LYS A 301 5.21 -4.27 17.40
CA LYS A 301 6.33 -4.75 18.22
C LYS A 301 7.31 -3.66 18.61
N ALA A 302 7.58 -2.73 17.70
CA ALA A 302 8.51 -1.62 17.91
C ALA A 302 7.76 -0.28 18.00
N ASN A 303 7.70 0.48 16.94
CA ASN A 303 7.16 1.82 16.96
C ASN A 303 5.78 1.87 16.29
N GLY A 304 4.90 2.76 16.77
CA GLY A 304 3.67 3.09 16.06
C GLY A 304 3.97 3.90 14.80
N PHE A 305 4.55 5.08 15.00
CA PHE A 305 4.99 5.99 13.95
C PHE A 305 6.50 6.25 14.12
N TYR A 306 7.28 5.95 13.09
CA TYR A 306 8.73 5.96 13.13
C TYR A 306 9.30 6.79 11.97
N ALA A 307 10.09 7.82 12.30
CA ALA A 307 10.77 8.64 11.29
C ALA A 307 11.96 7.91 10.63
N ASN A 308 12.45 6.83 11.24
CA ASN A 308 13.51 5.98 10.71
C ASN A 308 14.75 6.74 10.21
N HIS A 309 15.29 7.66 11.01
CA HIS A 309 16.48 8.45 10.70
C HIS A 309 16.32 9.35 9.44
N HIS A 310 15.08 9.74 9.11
CA HIS A 310 14.82 10.49 7.88
C HIS A 310 15.30 11.94 7.96
N LEU A 311 16.20 12.32 7.06
CA LEU A 311 16.82 13.65 7.05
C LEU A 311 15.90 14.75 6.52
N GLY A 312 14.90 14.41 5.70
CA GLY A 312 13.96 15.36 5.09
C GLY A 312 12.83 15.81 6.03
N GLY A 313 12.78 15.26 7.25
CA GLY A 313 11.64 15.39 8.13
C GLY A 313 10.41 14.62 7.63
N VAL A 314 9.46 14.33 8.50
CA VAL A 314 8.19 13.68 8.19
C VAL A 314 7.04 14.49 8.73
N ASP A 315 5.87 14.34 8.16
CA ASP A 315 4.62 14.93 8.61
C ASP A 315 3.75 13.83 9.25
N PHE A 316 3.57 13.88 10.56
CA PHE A 316 2.61 13.07 11.30
C PHE A 316 1.46 13.98 11.76
N ILE A 317 0.27 13.78 11.19
CA ILE A 317 -0.85 14.71 11.34
C ILE A 317 -2.13 13.93 11.68
N HIS A 318 -2.79 14.26 12.78
CA HIS A 318 -4.03 13.61 13.21
C HIS A 318 -3.90 12.08 13.29
N ASN A 319 -2.84 11.54 13.87
CA ASN A 319 -2.68 10.10 14.04
C ASN A 319 -2.97 9.66 15.47
N THR A 320 -3.44 8.43 15.64
CA THR A 320 -3.60 7.80 16.96
C THR A 320 -2.68 6.60 17.10
N ALA A 321 -1.85 6.60 18.14
CA ALA A 321 -0.96 5.49 18.49
C ALA A 321 -1.33 4.91 19.85
N TRP A 322 -1.49 3.58 19.93
CA TRP A 322 -1.92 2.91 21.13
C TRP A 322 -1.15 1.61 21.37
N ARG A 323 -0.55 1.47 22.59
CA ARG A 323 0.10 0.22 23.05
C ARG A 323 1.28 -0.26 22.19
N ASN A 324 1.92 0.60 21.39
CA ASN A 324 3.18 0.25 20.75
C ASN A 324 4.32 0.33 21.78
N ARG A 325 5.46 -0.30 21.51
CA ARG A 325 6.63 -0.12 22.40
C ARG A 325 7.02 1.36 22.52
N VAL A 326 7.04 2.08 21.39
CA VAL A 326 7.12 3.54 21.35
C VAL A 326 6.02 4.02 20.41
N ASN A 327 5.13 4.92 20.87
CA ASN A 327 4.04 5.38 20.04
C ASN A 327 4.54 6.28 18.90
N PHE A 328 5.39 7.27 19.19
CA PHE A 328 5.99 8.15 18.19
C PHE A 328 7.52 8.21 18.41
N ASN A 329 8.29 7.68 17.46
CA ASN A 329 9.75 7.69 17.51
C ASN A 329 10.31 8.53 16.35
N LEU A 330 10.91 9.65 16.66
CA LEU A 330 11.41 10.63 15.69
C LEU A 330 12.93 10.57 15.54
N LEU A 331 13.56 9.42 15.83
CA LEU A 331 14.98 9.23 15.72
C LEU A 331 15.51 9.70 14.36
N GLY A 332 16.46 10.61 14.38
CA GLY A 332 17.10 11.21 13.25
C GLY A 332 18.58 10.83 13.10
N ARG A 333 19.21 11.42 12.10
CA ARG A 333 20.66 11.42 11.89
C ARG A 333 21.14 12.84 11.61
N LEU A 334 22.44 13.08 11.81
CA LEU A 334 23.10 14.26 11.28
C LEU A 334 23.21 14.20 9.75
N GLU A 335 23.65 15.28 9.14
CA GLU A 335 23.83 15.40 7.69
C GLU A 335 24.80 14.37 7.08
N ASP A 336 25.61 13.69 7.93
CA ASP A 336 26.46 12.56 7.53
C ASP A 336 25.69 11.27 7.22
N ASN A 337 24.38 11.24 7.47
CA ASN A 337 23.50 10.07 7.38
C ASN A 337 24.02 8.85 8.17
N ALA A 338 24.77 9.07 9.23
CA ALA A 338 25.38 8.03 10.06
C ALA A 338 25.16 8.29 11.55
N THR A 339 25.48 9.48 12.03
CA THR A 339 25.43 9.85 13.45
C THR A 339 24.00 10.04 13.92
N ARG A 340 23.55 9.19 14.86
CA ARG A 340 22.19 9.25 15.41
C ARG A 340 22.03 10.44 16.34
N VAL A 341 20.92 11.16 16.18
CA VAL A 341 20.52 12.32 17.00
C VAL A 341 19.00 12.34 17.13
N PRO A 342 18.43 13.09 18.08
CA PRO A 342 17.00 13.41 18.04
C PRO A 342 16.62 14.07 16.70
N GLY A 343 15.51 13.62 16.13
CA GLY A 343 15.09 14.04 14.77
C GLY A 343 14.65 15.49 14.73
N ARG A 344 14.88 16.12 13.57
CA ARG A 344 14.70 17.56 13.31
C ARG A 344 13.84 17.78 12.09
N GLY A 345 13.25 18.97 11.98
CA GLY A 345 12.49 19.39 10.81
C GLY A 345 11.19 18.60 10.61
N HIS A 346 10.74 17.88 11.61
CA HIS A 346 9.44 17.18 11.57
C HIS A 346 8.28 18.15 11.76
N ARG A 347 7.09 17.76 11.25
CA ARG A 347 5.82 18.45 11.53
C ARG A 347 4.88 17.45 12.19
N LEU A 348 4.60 17.68 13.48
CA LEU A 348 3.71 16.85 14.30
C LEU A 348 2.52 17.68 14.74
N PHE A 349 1.36 17.40 14.16
CA PHE A 349 0.14 18.14 14.46
C PHE A 349 -0.99 17.20 14.88
N ASN A 350 -1.64 17.54 15.98
CA ASN A 350 -2.89 16.92 16.42
C ASN A 350 -2.82 15.39 16.56
N ASN A 351 -1.64 14.87 16.94
CA ASN A 351 -1.50 13.44 17.17
C ASN A 351 -1.87 13.06 18.60
N LEU A 352 -2.38 11.83 18.78
CA LEU A 352 -2.77 11.28 20.06
C LEU A 352 -1.98 10.00 20.34
N GLY A 353 -1.24 9.98 21.44
CA GLY A 353 -0.55 8.81 21.98
C GLY A 353 -1.20 8.33 23.26
N PHE A 354 -1.39 7.01 23.41
CA PHE A 354 -2.01 6.43 24.59
C PHE A 354 -1.42 5.06 24.94
N ALA A 355 -1.06 4.88 26.20
CA ALA A 355 -0.61 3.62 26.79
C ALA A 355 0.53 2.92 26.01
N GLY A 356 1.42 3.68 25.36
CA GLY A 356 2.67 3.16 24.82
C GLY A 356 3.65 2.79 25.94
N GLY A 357 4.67 2.01 25.64
CA GLY A 357 5.81 1.87 26.54
C GLY A 357 6.52 3.22 26.71
N GLU A 358 6.54 4.01 25.64
CA GLU A 358 6.94 5.43 25.61
C GLU A 358 6.04 6.14 24.58
N GLU A 359 5.52 7.34 24.95
CA GLU A 359 4.61 8.06 24.02
C GLU A 359 5.39 8.78 22.92
N LEU A 360 6.53 9.36 23.23
CA LEU A 360 7.37 10.11 22.33
C LEU A 360 8.85 9.86 22.62
N ALA A 361 9.62 9.50 21.61
CA ALA A 361 11.06 9.32 21.70
C ALA A 361 11.81 10.12 20.64
N GLN A 362 13.03 10.56 20.99
CA GLN A 362 14.03 11.05 20.04
C GLN A 362 13.57 12.24 19.16
N LEU A 363 12.81 13.19 19.71
CA LEU A 363 12.42 14.44 19.01
C LEU A 363 13.27 15.61 19.51
N ASP A 364 13.86 16.38 18.60
CA ASP A 364 14.30 17.77 18.82
C ASP A 364 13.10 18.70 18.52
N ALA A 365 12.32 18.99 19.58
CA ALA A 365 11.11 19.80 19.43
C ALA A 365 11.42 21.25 19.03
N ALA A 366 12.58 21.80 19.46
CA ALA A 366 12.98 23.16 19.13
C ALA A 366 13.33 23.31 17.62
N ALA A 367 13.78 22.24 16.99
CA ALA A 367 14.11 22.19 15.56
C ALA A 367 12.99 21.56 14.73
N SER A 368 11.78 21.41 15.28
CA SER A 368 10.59 20.81 14.61
C SER A 368 9.38 21.72 14.82
N THR A 369 8.34 21.54 14.02
CA THR A 369 7.05 22.24 14.20
C THR A 369 6.05 21.31 14.87
N VAL A 370 5.61 21.64 16.05
CA VAL A 370 4.78 20.75 16.87
C VAL A 370 3.64 21.53 17.53
N ALA A 371 2.40 21.04 17.39
CA ALA A 371 1.23 21.62 18.04
C ALA A 371 0.08 20.61 18.15
N GLY A 372 -0.76 20.74 19.18
CA GLY A 372 -1.97 19.96 19.37
C GLY A 372 -1.74 18.47 19.66
N ASN A 373 -0.53 18.04 20.01
CA ASN A 373 -0.21 16.64 20.31
C ASN A 373 -0.41 16.33 21.79
N SER A 374 -1.09 15.24 22.14
CA SER A 374 -1.38 14.83 23.52
C SER A 374 -0.13 14.58 24.37
N PHE A 375 0.99 14.20 23.75
CA PHE A 375 2.24 13.83 24.41
C PHE A 375 3.25 14.99 24.51
N LEU A 376 2.89 16.19 24.09
CA LEU A 376 3.69 17.42 24.20
C LEU A 376 2.94 18.56 24.89
N GLY A 377 1.68 18.32 25.28
CA GLY A 377 0.88 19.26 26.02
C GLY A 377 0.92 19.04 27.53
N ASP A 378 0.04 19.72 28.24
CA ASP A 378 -0.17 19.63 29.68
C ASP A 378 -1.18 18.53 30.09
N TRP A 379 -1.58 17.68 29.14
CA TRP A 379 -2.49 16.56 29.35
C TRP A 379 -2.02 15.29 28.64
N ALA A 380 -2.36 14.14 29.19
CA ALA A 380 -2.15 12.84 28.61
C ALA A 380 -3.48 12.11 28.41
N ALA A 381 -3.64 11.39 27.32
CA ALA A 381 -4.82 10.58 27.07
C ALA A 381 -4.91 9.41 28.07
N THR A 382 -6.13 9.07 28.45
CA THR A 382 -6.46 7.96 29.35
C THR A 382 -7.52 7.08 28.73
N ALA A 383 -7.80 5.91 29.32
CA ALA A 383 -8.86 5.03 28.83
C ALA A 383 -10.24 5.71 28.80
N ALA A 384 -10.48 6.69 29.70
CA ALA A 384 -11.75 7.42 29.77
C ALA A 384 -11.98 8.37 28.57
N ASP A 385 -10.93 8.69 27.83
CA ASP A 385 -11.02 9.53 26.63
C ASP A 385 -11.62 8.77 25.41
N PHE A 386 -11.82 7.44 25.50
CA PHE A 386 -12.26 6.61 24.40
C PHE A 386 -13.60 5.91 24.67
N VAL A 387 -14.44 5.76 23.64
CA VAL A 387 -15.70 5.01 23.69
C VAL A 387 -15.44 3.51 23.84
N GLY A 388 -14.38 3.00 23.17
CA GLY A 388 -14.02 1.58 23.19
C GLY A 388 -12.54 1.36 22.96
N LEU A 389 -12.04 0.29 23.57
CA LEU A 389 -10.64 -0.17 23.48
C LEU A 389 -10.58 -1.67 23.21
N ASP A 390 -11.57 -2.23 22.51
CA ASP A 390 -11.59 -3.64 22.12
C ASP A 390 -10.76 -3.86 20.86
N GLU A 391 -9.62 -4.51 21.00
CA GLU A 391 -8.72 -4.84 19.87
C GLU A 391 -9.39 -5.77 18.82
N ALA A 392 -10.46 -6.50 19.17
CA ALA A 392 -11.20 -7.33 18.21
C ALA A 392 -11.83 -6.49 17.08
N ASP A 393 -12.07 -5.20 17.32
CA ASP A 393 -12.57 -4.27 16.31
C ASP A 393 -11.59 -4.01 15.15
N LEU A 394 -10.28 -4.23 15.33
CA LEU A 394 -9.26 -4.01 14.32
C LEU A 394 -9.43 -4.92 13.07
N THR A 395 -9.90 -6.14 13.28
CA THR A 395 -10.05 -7.15 12.22
C THR A 395 -11.49 -7.34 11.76
N ARG A 396 -12.42 -6.50 12.18
CA ARG A 396 -13.79 -6.55 11.68
C ARG A 396 -13.84 -6.46 10.15
N PRO A 397 -14.84 -7.13 9.52
CA PRO A 397 -15.07 -6.99 8.09
C PRO A 397 -15.16 -5.52 7.66
N ARG A 398 -14.67 -5.24 6.47
CA ARG A 398 -14.82 -3.93 5.83
C ARG A 398 -16.29 -3.63 5.53
N GLY A 399 -16.60 -2.36 5.37
CA GLY A 399 -17.90 -1.92 4.89
C GLY A 399 -18.16 -2.30 3.43
N PRO A 400 -19.39 -2.09 2.94
CA PRO A 400 -19.81 -2.61 1.62
C PRO A 400 -19.09 -2.00 0.42
N LYS A 401 -18.40 -0.87 0.60
CA LYS A 401 -17.54 -0.23 -0.42
C LYS A 401 -16.05 -0.43 -0.11
N GLY A 402 -15.70 -1.41 0.70
CA GLY A 402 -14.34 -1.66 1.10
C GLY A 402 -13.77 -0.71 2.16
N GLU A 403 -14.56 0.26 2.65
CA GLU A 403 -14.13 1.21 3.67
C GLU A 403 -13.79 0.52 5.00
N LEU A 404 -12.96 1.18 5.81
CA LEU A 404 -12.63 0.70 7.15
C LEU A 404 -13.91 0.51 7.99
N PRO A 405 -13.96 -0.50 8.87
CA PRO A 405 -15.13 -0.75 9.68
C PRO A 405 -15.41 0.42 10.65
N VAL A 406 -16.66 0.79 10.76
CA VAL A 406 -17.10 1.74 11.78
C VAL A 406 -17.21 0.97 13.11
N THR A 407 -16.38 1.33 14.08
CA THR A 407 -16.29 0.67 15.38
C THR A 407 -16.24 1.71 16.50
N SER A 408 -16.31 1.27 17.73
CA SER A 408 -16.10 2.12 18.91
C SER A 408 -14.62 2.31 19.24
N LEU A 409 -13.74 1.51 18.63
CA LEU A 409 -12.31 1.47 18.95
C LEU A 409 -11.66 2.85 18.73
N LEU A 410 -11.02 3.36 19.75
CA LEU A 410 -10.28 4.62 19.78
C LEU A 410 -11.10 5.86 19.34
N ARG A 411 -12.45 5.74 19.27
CA ARG A 411 -13.35 6.89 19.09
C ARG A 411 -13.38 7.71 20.38
N LEU A 412 -13.40 9.01 20.25
CA LEU A 412 -13.40 9.91 21.40
C LEU A 412 -14.73 9.85 22.16
N ALA A 413 -14.66 9.63 23.45
CA ALA A 413 -15.82 9.67 24.34
C ALA A 413 -16.31 11.11 24.55
N LEU A 414 -17.58 11.27 24.83
CA LEU A 414 -18.14 12.57 25.20
C LEU A 414 -17.41 13.12 26.43
N GLY A 415 -16.87 14.31 26.32
CA GLY A 415 -16.07 14.94 27.37
C GLY A 415 -14.59 14.55 27.37
N SER A 416 -14.13 13.81 26.36
CA SER A 416 -12.70 13.56 26.15
C SER A 416 -11.94 14.87 26.00
N ARG A 417 -10.77 14.93 26.63
CA ARG A 417 -9.85 16.07 26.52
C ARG A 417 -9.22 16.22 25.15
N ALA A 418 -9.31 15.20 24.31
CA ALA A 418 -8.85 15.24 22.91
C ALA A 418 -9.82 16.02 21.99
N ILE A 419 -11.09 16.20 22.41
CA ILE A 419 -12.08 16.97 21.64
C ILE A 419 -11.71 18.47 21.67
N ASP A 420 -11.71 19.11 20.51
CA ASP A 420 -11.32 20.51 20.32
C ASP A 420 -9.88 20.85 20.80
N ALA A 421 -9.00 19.85 20.98
CA ALA A 421 -7.64 20.03 21.49
C ALA A 421 -6.57 20.27 20.42
N GLY A 422 -6.93 20.09 19.17
CA GLY A 422 -6.05 20.30 18.03
C GLY A 422 -5.91 21.77 17.63
N VAL A 423 -5.00 22.02 16.71
CA VAL A 423 -4.83 23.32 16.06
C VAL A 423 -5.45 23.26 14.66
N PRO A 424 -6.11 24.33 14.18
CA PRO A 424 -6.67 24.37 12.83
C PRO A 424 -5.59 24.15 11.78
N LEU A 425 -5.87 23.22 10.86
CA LEU A 425 -5.11 22.93 9.65
C LEU A 425 -6.09 22.97 8.46
N ASP A 426 -5.57 22.76 7.26
CA ASP A 426 -6.42 22.62 6.08
C ASP A 426 -7.34 21.40 6.21
N GLY A 427 -8.64 21.61 6.09
CA GLY A 427 -9.66 20.57 6.13
C GLY A 427 -10.84 20.88 7.07
N PRO A 428 -11.96 20.17 6.91
CA PRO A 428 -13.12 20.34 7.75
C PRO A 428 -12.93 19.67 9.13
N PHE A 429 -13.49 20.27 10.16
CA PHE A 429 -13.61 19.72 11.52
C PHE A 429 -14.98 20.08 12.12
N VAL A 430 -15.32 19.45 13.22
CA VAL A 430 -16.56 19.69 13.98
C VAL A 430 -16.20 20.30 15.33
N GLY A 431 -16.95 21.31 15.78
CA GLY A 431 -16.68 21.96 17.07
C GLY A 431 -15.92 23.27 16.94
N ARG A 432 -15.14 23.62 17.96
CA ARG A 432 -14.39 24.90 18.04
C ARG A 432 -12.99 24.80 17.43
N ALA A 433 -12.43 23.62 17.43
CA ALA A 433 -11.12 23.28 16.88
C ALA A 433 -11.14 21.79 16.45
N PRO A 434 -10.17 21.34 15.61
CA PRO A 434 -10.03 19.93 15.31
C PRO A 434 -9.74 19.11 16.57
N ASP A 435 -10.13 17.84 16.54
CA ASP A 435 -9.77 16.91 17.61
C ASP A 435 -8.32 16.43 17.48
N ALA A 436 -7.73 16.03 18.60
CA ALA A 436 -6.47 15.34 18.59
C ALA A 436 -6.69 13.84 18.30
N GLY A 437 -5.92 13.29 17.35
CA GLY A 437 -6.00 11.89 16.94
C GLY A 437 -6.58 11.68 15.55
N ALA A 438 -6.78 10.40 15.20
CA ALA A 438 -7.20 9.97 13.87
C ALA A 438 -8.71 10.14 13.61
N PHE A 439 -9.49 10.33 14.66
CA PHE A 439 -10.94 10.38 14.57
C PHE A 439 -11.48 11.71 15.12
N GLU A 440 -12.39 12.29 14.36
CA GLU A 440 -13.12 13.50 14.73
C GLU A 440 -14.46 13.12 15.41
N ALA A 441 -14.71 13.64 16.60
CA ALA A 441 -15.95 13.40 17.35
C ALA A 441 -17.18 13.95 16.59
N GLY A 442 -18.30 13.26 16.70
CA GLY A 442 -19.54 13.65 16.02
C GLY A 442 -19.57 13.38 14.52
N THR A 443 -18.48 12.88 13.95
CA THR A 443 -18.43 12.38 12.57
C THR A 443 -18.52 10.86 12.58
N GLY A 444 -19.19 10.26 11.59
CA GLY A 444 -19.22 8.81 11.41
C GLY A 444 -17.90 8.23 10.84
N ARG A 445 -16.83 9.02 10.87
CA ARG A 445 -15.51 8.68 10.33
C ARG A 445 -14.52 8.41 11.43
#